data_0045a74b2b58234ceba6b1fefc01c614
#
_entry.id   0045a74b2b58234ceba6b1fefc01c614
#
_cell.length_a   1.000
_cell.length_b   1.000
_cell.length_c   1.000
_cell.angle_alpha   90.00
_cell.angle_beta   90.00
_cell.angle_gamma   90.00
#
_symmetry.space_group_name_H-M   'P 1'
#
loop_
_entity.id
_entity.type
_entity.pdbx_description
1 polymer ?
#
loop_
_entity_poly.entity_id
_entity_poly.type
_entity_poly.pdbx_seq_one_letter_code
_entity_poly.pdbx_strand_id
1 'polypeptide(L)'
;SFLFAQLQPEKDTVDTTPNCGNMLAAVVPFALEKGLIAAQGDTTTVKVLTLNTGMVAEITVQTPNGEIDYEGDTRIDGAPGYSAPIKINFLDTAGSVAGSLLPTGNVVDVFSIEGVGDLQATCIDNGMPMVWVRASDMQRTAYESVADLNQDTDLKAKTEELRLQAALKMGLADVSGHTYPKMCLLTSPI
;
A
#
# COMPACT_ATOMS: atom_id res chain seq x y z
N SER A 1 -12.48 -16.48 -3.47
CA SER A 1 -11.62 -15.63 -4.32
C SER A 1 -12.32 -14.34 -4.69
N PHE A 2 -11.55 -13.32 -5.01
CA PHE A 2 -11.98 -11.97 -5.34
C PHE A 2 -11.24 -11.49 -6.58
N LEU A 3 -11.96 -10.90 -7.54
CA LEU A 3 -11.41 -10.22 -8.69
C LEU A 3 -11.86 -8.76 -8.65
N PHE A 4 -10.90 -7.85 -8.67
CA PHE A 4 -11.15 -6.41 -8.78
C PHE A 4 -11.04 -5.97 -10.25
N ALA A 5 -12.01 -5.19 -10.68
CA ALA A 5 -12.05 -4.60 -12.02
C ALA A 5 -12.07 -3.08 -11.90
N GLN A 6 -10.96 -2.44 -12.25
CA GLN A 6 -10.82 -0.99 -12.22
C GLN A 6 -11.36 -0.39 -13.51
N LEU A 7 -12.44 0.36 -13.40
CA LEU A 7 -12.97 1.15 -14.52
C LEU A 7 -12.15 2.44 -14.69
N GLN A 8 -11.95 2.84 -15.93
CA GLN A 8 -11.33 4.12 -16.29
C GLN A 8 -12.43 5.09 -16.73
N PRO A 9 -12.69 6.19 -15.98
CA PRO A 9 -13.82 7.08 -16.27
C PRO A 9 -13.80 7.69 -17.68
N GLU A 10 -12.62 7.88 -18.25
CA GLU A 10 -12.43 8.53 -19.55
C GLU A 10 -12.08 7.55 -20.70
N LYS A 11 -12.13 6.24 -20.44
CA LYS A 11 -11.75 5.20 -21.42
C LYS A 11 -12.69 4.00 -21.30
N ASP A 12 -13.01 3.39 -22.44
CA ASP A 12 -13.78 2.14 -22.51
C ASP A 12 -12.90 0.92 -22.20
N THR A 13 -12.11 1.03 -21.13
CA THR A 13 -11.19 -0.03 -20.71
C THR A 13 -11.42 -0.42 -19.26
N VAL A 14 -11.28 -1.72 -19.00
CA VAL A 14 -11.29 -2.29 -17.64
C VAL A 14 -9.92 -2.87 -17.35
N ASP A 15 -9.28 -2.39 -16.29
CA ASP A 15 -8.00 -2.91 -15.85
C ASP A 15 -8.21 -3.89 -14.68
N THR A 16 -7.73 -5.12 -14.82
CA THR A 16 -7.76 -6.15 -13.80
C THR A 16 -6.37 -6.44 -13.22
N THR A 17 -5.37 -5.62 -13.53
CA THR A 17 -4.02 -5.76 -12.98
C THR A 17 -3.91 -5.30 -11.53
N PRO A 18 -4.48 -4.13 -11.13
CA PRO A 18 -4.35 -3.65 -9.76
C PRO A 18 -5.22 -4.44 -8.79
N ASN A 19 -4.81 -4.47 -7.53
CA ASN A 19 -5.64 -4.90 -6.41
C ASN A 19 -6.20 -3.66 -5.69
N CYS A 20 -7.33 -3.81 -4.99
CA CYS A 20 -7.94 -2.74 -4.21
C CYS A 20 -8.31 -3.21 -2.81
N GLY A 21 -7.54 -2.78 -1.80
CA GLY A 21 -7.77 -3.13 -0.40
C GLY A 21 -9.12 -2.63 0.12
N ASN A 22 -9.55 -1.44 -0.28
CA ASN A 22 -10.84 -0.88 0.14
C ASN A 22 -12.03 -1.70 -0.37
N MET A 23 -11.99 -2.14 -1.63
CA MET A 23 -13.03 -3.01 -2.17
C MET A 23 -12.97 -4.42 -1.59
N LEU A 24 -11.77 -4.88 -1.24
CA LEU A 24 -11.56 -6.18 -0.60
C LEU A 24 -12.28 -6.26 0.77
N ALA A 25 -12.40 -5.14 1.50
CA ALA A 25 -13.10 -5.07 2.77
C ALA A 25 -14.58 -5.51 2.66
N ALA A 26 -15.22 -5.28 1.53
CA ALA A 26 -16.63 -5.63 1.32
C ALA A 26 -16.87 -7.11 1.00
N VAL A 27 -15.82 -7.89 0.70
CA VAL A 27 -15.96 -9.26 0.16
C VAL A 27 -16.54 -10.23 1.19
N VAL A 28 -16.03 -10.22 2.42
CA VAL A 28 -16.51 -11.13 3.48
C VAL A 28 -17.89 -10.71 3.97
N PRO A 29 -18.17 -9.42 4.26
CA PRO A 29 -19.53 -8.96 4.54
C PRO A 29 -20.55 -9.41 3.48
N PHE A 30 -20.28 -9.14 2.22
CA PHE A 30 -21.15 -9.57 1.11
C PHE A 30 -21.37 -11.08 1.09
N ALA A 31 -20.31 -11.87 1.28
CA ALA A 31 -20.41 -13.32 1.24
C ALA A 31 -21.27 -13.88 2.37
N LEU A 32 -21.21 -13.30 3.58
CA LEU A 32 -22.06 -13.64 4.71
C LEU A 32 -23.51 -13.26 4.45
N GLU A 33 -23.78 -12.01 4.04
CA GLU A 33 -25.15 -11.53 3.74
C GLU A 33 -25.84 -12.34 2.63
N LYS A 34 -25.08 -12.84 1.66
CA LYS A 34 -25.60 -13.67 0.58
C LYS A 34 -25.62 -15.16 0.90
N GLY A 35 -25.25 -15.55 2.12
CA GLY A 35 -25.21 -16.95 2.53
C GLY A 35 -24.21 -17.82 1.73
N LEU A 36 -23.20 -17.18 1.11
CA LEU A 36 -22.14 -17.90 0.39
C LEU A 36 -21.16 -18.56 1.33
N ILE A 37 -21.04 -18.05 2.55
CA ILE A 37 -20.27 -18.59 3.66
C ILE A 37 -21.11 -18.49 4.94
N ALA A 38 -20.81 -19.35 5.91
CA ALA A 38 -21.43 -19.28 7.25
C ALA A 38 -20.52 -18.55 8.23
N ALA A 39 -21.13 -17.86 9.20
CA ALA A 39 -20.43 -17.29 10.33
C ALA A 39 -19.80 -18.39 11.21
N GLN A 40 -18.65 -18.07 11.83
CA GLN A 40 -17.84 -19.02 12.60
C GLN A 40 -17.84 -18.74 14.11
N GLY A 41 -18.76 -17.90 14.60
CA GLY A 41 -18.87 -17.47 15.99
C GLY A 41 -19.02 -15.96 16.08
N ASP A 42 -18.58 -15.35 17.20
CA ASP A 42 -18.67 -13.89 17.41
C ASP A 42 -17.79 -13.10 16.43
N THR A 43 -16.79 -13.73 15.87
CA THR A 43 -15.97 -13.22 14.76
C THR A 43 -15.82 -14.28 13.69
N THR A 44 -15.80 -13.85 12.44
CA THR A 44 -15.56 -14.71 11.29
C THR A 44 -14.30 -14.27 10.55
N THR A 45 -13.34 -15.17 10.38
CA THR A 45 -12.10 -14.93 9.62
C THR A 45 -12.07 -15.82 8.38
N VAL A 46 -11.88 -15.19 7.23
CA VAL A 46 -11.89 -15.86 5.92
C VAL A 46 -10.64 -15.52 5.15
N LYS A 47 -9.97 -16.53 4.59
CA LYS A 47 -8.90 -16.35 3.61
C LYS A 47 -9.49 -16.09 2.23
N VAL A 48 -9.11 -14.96 1.65
CA VAL A 48 -9.54 -14.52 0.33
C VAL A 48 -8.34 -14.46 -0.60
N LEU A 49 -8.39 -15.24 -1.69
CA LEU A 49 -7.43 -15.16 -2.78
C LEU A 49 -7.80 -13.98 -3.69
N THR A 50 -6.91 -13.03 -3.88
CA THR A 50 -7.06 -11.94 -4.86
C THR A 50 -6.56 -12.42 -6.21
N LEU A 51 -7.45 -12.54 -7.19
CA LEU A 51 -7.09 -13.09 -8.52
C LEU A 51 -6.23 -12.14 -9.35
N ASN A 52 -6.27 -10.84 -9.04
CA ASN A 52 -5.45 -9.82 -9.71
C ASN A 52 -3.95 -10.04 -9.48
N THR A 53 -3.57 -10.41 -8.27
CA THR A 53 -2.16 -10.46 -7.84
C THR A 53 -1.72 -11.83 -7.34
N GLY A 54 -2.65 -12.77 -7.18
CA GLY A 54 -2.38 -14.07 -6.55
C GLY A 54 -2.16 -14.01 -5.03
N MET A 55 -2.29 -12.84 -4.42
CA MET A 55 -2.08 -12.65 -2.97
C MET A 55 -3.27 -13.21 -2.17
N VAL A 56 -2.98 -13.67 -0.96
CA VAL A 56 -3.99 -14.12 0.00
C VAL A 56 -4.12 -13.08 1.11
N ALA A 57 -5.35 -12.70 1.43
CA ALA A 57 -5.66 -11.86 2.58
C ALA A 57 -6.55 -12.62 3.58
N GLU A 58 -6.30 -12.47 4.86
CA GLU A 58 -7.22 -12.86 5.92
C GLU A 58 -8.10 -11.66 6.28
N ILE A 59 -9.41 -11.85 6.16
CA ILE A 59 -10.39 -10.80 6.48
C ILE A 59 -11.20 -11.26 7.68
N THR A 60 -11.17 -10.48 8.75
CA THR A 60 -11.92 -10.74 9.98
C THR A 60 -13.00 -9.68 10.16
N VAL A 61 -14.22 -10.12 10.39
CA VAL A 61 -15.41 -9.31 10.64
C VAL A 61 -16.12 -9.75 11.92
N GLN A 62 -16.93 -8.87 12.49
CA GLN A 62 -17.75 -9.17 13.65
C GLN A 62 -19.02 -9.89 13.22
N THR A 63 -19.32 -11.02 13.86
CA THR A 63 -20.49 -11.87 13.54
C THR A 63 -21.18 -12.39 14.79
N PRO A 64 -21.54 -11.50 15.75
CA PRO A 64 -22.31 -11.92 16.92
C PRO A 64 -23.65 -12.53 16.47
N ASN A 65 -24.07 -13.60 17.14
CA ASN A 65 -25.31 -14.30 16.82
C ASN A 65 -25.37 -14.91 15.38
N GLY A 66 -24.24 -15.06 14.71
CA GLY A 66 -24.18 -15.67 13.39
C GLY A 66 -24.48 -14.74 12.20
N GLU A 67 -24.67 -13.46 12.46
CA GLU A 67 -24.93 -12.42 11.44
C GLU A 67 -23.83 -11.37 11.47
N ILE A 68 -23.54 -10.73 10.32
CA ILE A 68 -22.58 -9.64 10.27
C ILE A 68 -23.08 -8.44 11.07
N ASP A 69 -22.18 -7.89 11.90
CA ASP A 69 -22.45 -6.65 12.65
C ASP A 69 -21.61 -5.52 12.07
N TYR A 70 -22.27 -4.41 11.74
CA TYR A 70 -21.66 -3.18 11.25
C TYR A 70 -21.52 -2.11 12.33
N GLU A 71 -22.21 -2.27 13.47
CA GLU A 71 -22.15 -1.34 14.57
C GLU A 71 -20.88 -1.57 15.40
N GLY A 72 -20.24 -0.48 15.82
CA GLY A 72 -19.02 -0.54 16.62
C GLY A 72 -18.45 0.83 16.95
N ASP A 73 -17.31 0.84 17.59
CA ASP A 73 -16.61 2.02 18.09
C ASP A 73 -15.31 2.34 17.33
N THR A 74 -15.05 1.61 16.27
CA THR A 74 -13.84 1.81 15.45
C THR A 74 -13.97 3.05 14.59
N ARG A 75 -12.97 3.92 14.69
CA ARG A 75 -12.85 5.14 13.90
C ARG A 75 -11.62 5.09 13.03
N ILE A 76 -11.76 5.58 11.79
CA ILE A 76 -10.65 5.80 10.86
C ILE A 76 -10.56 7.31 10.60
N ASP A 77 -9.36 7.88 10.76
CA ASP A 77 -9.15 9.30 10.49
C ASP A 77 -9.48 9.63 9.03
N GLY A 78 -10.24 10.72 8.84
CA GLY A 78 -10.75 11.12 7.54
C GLY A 78 -12.05 10.45 7.09
N ALA A 79 -12.50 9.39 7.79
CA ALA A 79 -13.82 8.78 7.57
C ALA A 79 -14.83 9.29 8.60
N PRO A 80 -16.09 9.59 8.20
CA PRO A 80 -17.12 10.02 9.15
C PRO A 80 -17.68 8.84 9.94
N GLY A 81 -17.96 9.07 11.23
CA GLY A 81 -18.67 8.12 12.10
C GLY A 81 -17.80 7.01 12.68
N TYR A 82 -18.48 6.01 13.18
CA TYR A 82 -17.91 4.79 13.80
C TYR A 82 -18.57 3.57 13.19
N SER A 83 -17.86 2.43 13.22
CA SER A 83 -18.36 1.16 12.71
C SER A 83 -17.67 -0.02 13.39
N ALA A 84 -18.17 -1.23 13.19
CA ALA A 84 -17.42 -2.42 13.52
C ALA A 84 -16.12 -2.52 12.68
N PRO A 85 -15.01 -3.02 13.25
CA PRO A 85 -13.76 -3.13 12.52
C PRO A 85 -13.82 -4.25 11.48
N ILE A 86 -13.34 -3.96 10.28
CA ILE A 86 -13.00 -4.98 9.29
C ILE A 86 -11.47 -5.05 9.23
N LYS A 87 -10.89 -6.13 9.76
CA LYS A 87 -9.44 -6.32 9.75
C LYS A 87 -9.03 -7.07 8.49
N ILE A 88 -8.07 -6.51 7.77
CA ILE A 88 -7.48 -7.14 6.58
C ILE A 88 -6.00 -7.36 6.85
N ASN A 89 -5.59 -8.61 6.87
CA ASN A 89 -4.19 -9.01 7.00
C ASN A 89 -3.73 -9.63 5.68
N PHE A 90 -2.87 -8.94 4.94
CA PHE A 90 -2.27 -9.47 3.73
C PHE A 90 -1.14 -10.43 4.11
N LEU A 91 -1.21 -11.65 3.59
CA LEU A 91 -0.23 -12.70 3.85
C LEU A 91 0.85 -12.72 2.76
N ASP A 92 2.07 -13.10 3.15
CA ASP A 92 3.19 -13.34 2.24
C ASP A 92 3.46 -12.17 1.28
N THR A 93 3.41 -10.94 1.81
CA THR A 93 3.59 -9.72 1.04
C THR A 93 5.06 -9.35 0.82
N ALA A 94 5.97 -9.94 1.58
CA ALA A 94 7.40 -9.65 1.50
C ALA A 94 7.98 -10.05 0.14
N GLY A 95 8.56 -9.09 -0.58
CA GLY A 95 9.19 -9.33 -1.87
C GLY A 95 8.21 -9.61 -3.02
N SER A 96 6.99 -9.09 -2.94
CA SER A 96 5.94 -9.36 -3.92
C SER A 96 6.28 -8.94 -5.36
N VAL A 97 7.16 -7.96 -5.53
CA VAL A 97 7.60 -7.44 -6.84
C VAL A 97 9.10 -7.63 -7.03
N ALA A 98 9.90 -7.30 -6.01
CA ALA A 98 11.36 -7.32 -6.07
C ALA A 98 12.00 -8.60 -5.50
N GLY A 99 11.20 -9.61 -5.15
CA GLY A 99 11.64 -10.95 -4.78
C GLY A 99 12.05 -11.14 -3.32
N SER A 100 12.29 -10.07 -2.56
CA SER A 100 12.59 -10.13 -1.12
C SER A 100 12.17 -8.86 -0.40
N LEU A 101 11.98 -8.94 0.93
CA LEU A 101 11.60 -7.80 1.78
C LEU A 101 12.59 -6.63 1.66
N LEU A 102 13.87 -6.95 1.69
CA LEU A 102 14.98 -6.00 1.48
C LEU A 102 15.70 -6.36 0.19
N PRO A 103 15.24 -5.86 -0.97
CA PRO A 103 15.74 -6.31 -2.28
C PRO A 103 17.21 -6.03 -2.51
N THR A 104 17.78 -5.01 -1.86
CA THR A 104 19.21 -4.68 -1.92
C THR A 104 20.06 -5.55 -1.01
N GLY A 105 19.45 -6.33 -0.11
CA GLY A 105 20.11 -7.08 0.95
C GLY A 105 20.52 -6.24 2.16
N ASN A 106 20.30 -4.93 2.13
CA ASN A 106 20.69 -3.99 3.19
C ASN A 106 19.45 -3.36 3.84
N VAL A 107 19.56 -3.04 5.12
CA VAL A 107 18.54 -2.21 5.82
C VAL A 107 18.64 -0.76 5.37
N VAL A 108 19.86 -0.28 5.12
CA VAL A 108 20.14 1.08 4.67
C VAL A 108 21.12 1.04 3.52
N ASP A 109 20.80 1.75 2.46
CA ASP A 109 21.65 2.00 1.30
C ASP A 109 22.06 3.45 1.22
N VAL A 110 23.18 3.75 0.57
CA VAL A 110 23.65 5.08 0.27
C VAL A 110 23.46 5.37 -1.21
N PHE A 111 22.95 6.57 -1.51
CA PHE A 111 22.72 7.09 -2.85
C PHE A 111 23.33 8.47 -2.98
N SER A 112 23.99 8.74 -4.09
CA SER A 112 24.52 10.08 -4.39
C SER A 112 23.54 10.78 -5.33
N ILE A 113 22.96 11.89 -4.84
CA ILE A 113 21.91 12.65 -5.55
C ILE A 113 22.43 14.04 -5.87
N GLU A 114 22.21 14.49 -7.09
CA GLU A 114 22.65 15.81 -7.54
C GLU A 114 22.03 16.92 -6.68
N GLY A 115 22.84 17.85 -6.21
CA GLY A 115 22.42 18.95 -5.35
C GLY A 115 22.10 18.59 -3.90
N VAL A 116 22.23 17.31 -3.51
CA VAL A 116 22.09 16.82 -2.13
C VAL A 116 23.41 16.25 -1.62
N GLY A 117 24.10 15.45 -2.45
CA GLY A 117 25.25 14.63 -2.03
C GLY A 117 24.80 13.24 -1.62
N ASP A 118 25.55 12.60 -0.73
CA ASP A 118 25.26 11.25 -0.25
C ASP A 118 24.13 11.28 0.78
N LEU A 119 23.09 10.52 0.53
CA LEU A 119 21.97 10.31 1.45
C LEU A 119 21.72 8.84 1.73
N GLN A 120 21.09 8.56 2.86
CA GLN A 120 20.70 7.23 3.29
C GLN A 120 19.22 6.97 3.00
N ALA A 121 18.91 5.81 2.43
CA ALA A 121 17.53 5.37 2.22
C ALA A 121 17.36 3.88 2.48
N THR A 122 16.15 3.47 2.82
CA THR A 122 15.77 2.06 2.93
C THR A 122 14.92 1.68 1.73
N CYS A 123 15.37 0.67 1.01
CA CYS A 123 14.62 0.05 -0.08
C CYS A 123 13.89 -1.19 0.44
N ILE A 124 12.57 -1.19 0.41
CA ILE A 124 11.74 -2.27 0.97
C ILE A 124 10.63 -2.67 -0.01
N ASP A 125 10.34 -3.96 -0.09
CA ASP A 125 9.17 -4.49 -0.79
C ASP A 125 8.33 -5.34 0.17
N ASN A 126 7.24 -4.77 0.68
CA ASN A 126 6.26 -5.47 1.52
C ASN A 126 4.85 -5.28 0.94
N GLY A 127 4.62 -5.90 -0.22
CA GLY A 127 3.39 -5.76 -1.01
C GLY A 127 3.45 -4.65 -2.05
N MET A 128 4.41 -3.75 -1.94
CA MET A 128 4.75 -2.72 -2.93
C MET A 128 6.18 -2.25 -2.70
N PRO A 129 7.00 -2.12 -3.75
CA PRO A 129 8.34 -1.54 -3.64
C PRO A 129 8.27 -0.08 -3.21
N MET A 130 9.00 0.25 -2.16
CA MET A 130 9.08 1.59 -1.58
C MET A 130 10.52 1.97 -1.26
N VAL A 131 10.80 3.26 -1.32
CA VAL A 131 12.06 3.86 -0.89
C VAL A 131 11.77 4.88 0.20
N TRP A 132 12.31 4.65 1.38
CA TRP A 132 12.11 5.50 2.55
C TRP A 132 13.36 6.34 2.79
N VAL A 133 13.21 7.66 2.81
CA VAL A 133 14.28 8.62 3.00
C VAL A 133 13.87 9.65 4.05
N ARG A 134 14.82 10.14 4.84
CA ARG A 134 14.53 11.22 5.79
C ARG A 134 14.24 12.52 5.03
N ALA A 135 13.18 13.21 5.40
CA ALA A 135 12.82 14.49 4.81
C ALA A 135 13.95 15.53 4.97
N SER A 136 14.62 15.52 6.12
CA SER A 136 15.78 16.40 6.40
C SER A 136 16.92 16.23 5.40
N ASP A 137 17.17 15.00 4.93
CA ASP A 137 18.23 14.71 3.97
C ASP A 137 17.88 15.26 2.58
N MET A 138 16.59 15.44 2.31
CA MET A 138 16.04 16.11 1.12
C MET A 138 15.77 17.62 1.36
N GLN A 139 16.26 18.17 2.48
CA GLN A 139 16.06 19.58 2.90
C GLN A 139 14.57 19.95 3.02
N ARG A 140 13.75 19.02 3.51
CA ARG A 140 12.31 19.18 3.75
C ARG A 140 11.98 18.72 5.16
N THR A 141 10.77 19.02 5.61
CA THR A 141 10.30 18.69 6.97
C THR A 141 9.34 17.51 7.01
N ALA A 142 8.74 17.16 5.86
CA ALA A 142 7.59 16.28 5.70
C ALA A 142 6.30 16.78 6.39
N TYR A 143 6.26 18.07 6.74
CA TYR A 143 5.06 18.77 7.23
C TYR A 143 4.52 19.78 6.23
N GLU A 144 5.15 19.89 5.06
CA GLU A 144 4.69 20.73 3.98
C GLU A 144 3.30 20.33 3.53
N SER A 145 2.50 21.29 3.10
CA SER A 145 1.17 20.97 2.55
C SER A 145 1.28 20.17 1.24
N VAL A 146 0.23 19.43 0.92
CA VAL A 146 0.14 18.69 -0.36
C VAL A 146 0.32 19.65 -1.56
N ALA A 147 -0.19 20.89 -1.45
CA ALA A 147 -0.05 21.89 -2.49
C ALA A 147 1.41 22.31 -2.67
N ASP A 148 2.14 22.54 -1.57
CA ASP A 148 3.55 22.92 -1.60
C ASP A 148 4.41 21.81 -2.20
N LEU A 149 4.21 20.54 -1.73
CA LEU A 149 4.92 19.37 -2.26
C LEU A 149 4.64 19.16 -3.75
N ASN A 150 3.41 19.40 -4.21
CA ASN A 150 3.04 19.26 -5.60
C ASN A 150 3.67 20.33 -6.51
N GLN A 151 4.01 21.50 -5.96
CA GLN A 151 4.67 22.58 -6.69
C GLN A 151 6.19 22.53 -6.58
N ASP A 152 6.74 21.73 -5.69
CA ASP A 152 8.18 21.62 -5.45
C ASP A 152 8.87 20.83 -6.56
N THR A 153 9.28 21.52 -7.61
CA THR A 153 9.95 20.92 -8.77
C THR A 153 11.35 20.41 -8.43
N ASP A 154 12.06 21.05 -7.49
CA ASP A 154 13.37 20.61 -7.02
C ASP A 154 13.28 19.26 -6.27
N LEU A 155 12.35 19.17 -5.31
CA LEU A 155 12.09 17.90 -4.61
C LEU A 155 11.68 16.79 -5.59
N LYS A 156 10.83 17.09 -6.56
CA LYS A 156 10.39 16.10 -7.56
C LYS A 156 11.55 15.58 -8.40
N ALA A 157 12.45 16.44 -8.84
CA ALA A 157 13.64 16.03 -9.61
C ALA A 157 14.55 15.13 -8.77
N LYS A 158 14.85 15.52 -7.55
CA LYS A 158 15.70 14.74 -6.61
C LYS A 158 15.10 13.41 -6.23
N THR A 159 13.78 13.36 -5.95
CA THR A 159 13.08 12.13 -5.63
C THR A 159 13.00 11.20 -6.83
N GLU A 160 12.83 11.72 -8.04
CA GLU A 160 12.82 10.91 -9.26
C GLU A 160 14.21 10.29 -9.52
N GLU A 161 15.27 11.06 -9.35
CA GLU A 161 16.65 10.56 -9.46
C GLU A 161 16.90 9.42 -8.44
N LEU A 162 16.54 9.62 -7.16
CA LEU A 162 16.64 8.61 -6.12
C LEU A 162 15.79 7.38 -6.47
N ARG A 163 14.58 7.57 -6.96
CA ARG A 163 13.66 6.48 -7.36
C ARG A 163 14.28 5.58 -8.42
N LEU A 164 14.87 6.17 -9.45
CA LEU A 164 15.49 5.43 -10.54
C LEU A 164 16.74 4.67 -10.08
N GLN A 165 17.61 5.31 -9.30
CA GLN A 165 18.79 4.65 -8.74
C GLN A 165 18.41 3.51 -7.80
N ALA A 166 17.42 3.71 -6.94
CA ALA A 166 16.92 2.71 -6.02
C ALA A 166 16.27 1.52 -6.75
N ALA A 167 15.45 1.79 -7.77
CA ALA A 167 14.83 0.74 -8.58
C ALA A 167 15.89 -0.19 -9.21
N LEU A 168 16.94 0.38 -9.78
CA LEU A 168 18.06 -0.38 -10.34
C LEU A 168 18.73 -1.25 -9.26
N LYS A 169 18.98 -0.66 -8.08
CA LYS A 169 19.60 -1.37 -6.95
C LYS A 169 18.72 -2.48 -6.36
N MET A 170 17.39 -2.30 -6.40
CA MET A 170 16.39 -3.30 -6.02
C MET A 170 16.24 -4.43 -7.06
N GLY A 171 16.94 -4.39 -8.18
CA GLY A 171 16.81 -5.37 -9.26
C GLY A 171 15.52 -5.26 -10.06
N LEU A 172 14.84 -4.13 -9.97
CA LEU A 172 13.66 -3.85 -10.79
C LEU A 172 14.12 -3.51 -12.22
N ALA A 173 13.30 -3.87 -13.21
CA ALA A 173 13.53 -3.48 -14.60
C ALA A 173 13.42 -1.96 -14.78
N ASP A 174 13.50 -1.47 -16.02
CA ASP A 174 13.27 -0.05 -16.30
C ASP A 174 11.90 0.40 -15.79
N VAL A 175 11.92 1.30 -14.82
CA VAL A 175 10.74 1.85 -14.15
C VAL A 175 10.42 3.28 -14.57
N SER A 176 11.05 3.82 -15.62
CA SER A 176 10.86 5.19 -16.09
C SER A 176 9.42 5.51 -16.47
N GLY A 177 8.67 4.52 -16.96
CA GLY A 177 7.24 4.63 -17.27
C GLY A 177 6.29 4.16 -16.16
N HIS A 178 6.83 3.80 -14.99
CA HIS A 178 6.05 3.23 -13.88
C HIS A 178 5.98 4.17 -12.69
N THR A 179 5.03 3.92 -11.79
CA THR A 179 4.82 4.70 -10.56
C THR A 179 5.43 4.02 -9.31
N TYR A 180 6.24 3.00 -9.49
CA TYR A 180 6.97 2.31 -8.43
C TYR A 180 8.50 2.31 -8.73
N PRO A 181 9.36 2.15 -7.71
CA PRO A 181 9.04 2.15 -6.28
C PRO A 181 8.42 3.47 -5.85
N LYS A 182 7.55 3.41 -4.82
CA LYS A 182 6.97 4.63 -4.22
C LYS A 182 8.02 5.31 -3.34
N MET A 183 8.02 6.64 -3.36
CA MET A 183 8.89 7.44 -2.52
C MET A 183 8.16 7.86 -1.24
N CYS A 184 8.83 7.76 -0.10
CA CYS A 184 8.28 8.12 1.20
C CYS A 184 9.27 9.00 1.97
N LEU A 185 8.86 10.23 2.29
CA LEU A 185 9.61 11.12 3.17
C LEU A 185 9.24 10.82 4.63
N LEU A 186 10.25 10.59 5.47
CA LEU A 186 10.07 10.30 6.89
C LEU A 186 10.52 11.46 7.75
N THR A 187 9.77 11.72 8.83
CA THR A 187 10.14 12.65 9.88
C THR A 187 9.70 12.12 11.24
N SER A 188 10.18 12.72 12.32
CA SER A 188 9.71 12.39 13.66
C SER A 188 8.24 12.79 13.83
N PRO A 189 7.46 12.07 14.62
CA PRO A 189 6.09 12.50 14.95
C PRO A 189 6.13 13.83 15.73
N ILE A 190 5.03 14.59 15.61
CA ILE A 190 4.80 15.83 16.37
C ILE A 190 4.32 15.48 17.78
#